data_ddd11427d7e10cb5c4c801cbba21ef7d
#
_entry.id   ddd11427d7e10cb5c4c801cbba21ef7d
#
_cell.length_a   1.000
_cell.length_b   1.000
_cell.length_c   1.000
_cell.angle_alpha   90.00
_cell.angle_beta   90.00
_cell.angle_gamma   90.00
#
_symmetry.space_group_name_H-M   'P 1'
#
loop_
_entity.id
_entity.type
_entity.pdbx_description
1 polymer ?
#
loop_
_entity_poly.entity_id
_entity_poly.type
_entity_poly.pdbx_seq_one_letter_code
_entity_poly.pdbx_strand_id
1 'polypeptide(L)'
;VDHDGDERWTLRVRIPADTEIKDCEGTREGMFLLFTPPAGHWETEWEFLARPRLIKRPRELYALLYGALLFALPIEGRKEKREYISDGVERKFPYCDYEIFPDSAWEYAFVRECDFEVIECAYEAAFDRDRPPLKIKTKLAPIDWGWEEGHRWVAAVCPKGERSGKDEEKSLQPYGSTTLRMTELPMIEKGEK
;
A
#
# COMPACT_ATOMS: atom_id res chain seq x y z
N VAL A 1 13.67 -19.16 -21.67
CA VAL A 1 12.68 -19.57 -22.69
C VAL A 1 13.38 -20.46 -23.70
N ASP A 2 12.78 -21.61 -23.97
CA ASP A 2 13.27 -22.56 -24.98
C ASP A 2 12.33 -22.52 -26.19
N HIS A 3 12.88 -22.39 -27.39
CA HIS A 3 12.11 -22.33 -28.62
C HIS A 3 12.88 -23.09 -29.74
N ASP A 4 12.34 -24.22 -30.14
CA ASP A 4 12.97 -25.10 -31.12
C ASP A 4 12.52 -24.84 -32.58
N GLY A 5 11.68 -23.85 -32.81
CA GLY A 5 11.15 -23.52 -34.12
C GLY A 5 11.95 -22.46 -34.86
N ASP A 6 11.89 -22.48 -36.21
CA ASP A 6 12.48 -21.45 -37.06
C ASP A 6 11.66 -20.15 -37.15
N GLU A 7 10.48 -20.13 -36.53
CA GLU A 7 9.58 -18.98 -36.57
C GLU A 7 10.07 -17.88 -35.65
N ARG A 8 10.12 -16.65 -36.16
CA ARG A 8 10.39 -15.47 -35.33
C ARG A 8 9.16 -15.14 -34.49
N TRP A 9 9.35 -14.99 -33.19
CA TRP A 9 8.31 -14.58 -32.26
C TRP A 9 8.78 -13.40 -31.41
N THR A 10 7.84 -12.70 -30.78
CA THR A 10 8.12 -11.55 -29.92
C THR A 10 7.54 -11.79 -28.53
N LEU A 11 8.39 -11.75 -27.51
CA LEU A 11 7.99 -11.69 -26.13
C LEU A 11 7.64 -10.25 -25.76
N ARG A 12 6.42 -10.04 -25.28
CA ARG A 12 5.97 -8.74 -24.77
C ARG A 12 5.81 -8.81 -23.25
N VAL A 13 6.63 -8.05 -22.53
CA VAL A 13 6.58 -7.97 -21.07
C VAL A 13 6.02 -6.61 -20.67
N ARG A 14 4.94 -6.61 -19.91
CA ARG A 14 4.33 -5.36 -19.42
C ARG A 14 5.21 -4.71 -18.37
N ILE A 15 5.52 -3.44 -18.54
CA ILE A 15 6.21 -2.62 -17.56
C ILE A 15 5.20 -2.21 -16.48
N PRO A 16 5.45 -2.49 -15.19
CA PRO A 16 4.62 -1.97 -14.11
C PRO A 16 4.55 -0.43 -14.16
N ALA A 17 3.41 0.13 -13.77
CA ALA A 17 3.25 1.58 -13.74
C ALA A 17 4.29 2.22 -12.81
N ASP A 18 4.83 3.37 -13.24
CA ASP A 18 5.74 4.20 -12.45
C ASP A 18 7.01 3.48 -11.97
N THR A 19 7.51 2.55 -12.79
CA THR A 19 8.81 1.92 -12.61
C THR A 19 9.79 2.38 -13.68
N GLU A 20 11.04 2.55 -13.27
CA GLU A 20 12.18 2.71 -14.17
C GLU A 20 12.70 1.32 -14.53
N ILE A 21 13.29 1.20 -15.71
CA ILE A 21 13.89 -0.07 -16.16
C ILE A 21 15.38 0.15 -16.23
N LYS A 22 16.12 -0.77 -15.67
CA LYS A 22 17.57 -0.77 -15.68
C LYS A 22 18.09 -2.06 -16.31
N ASP A 23 19.22 -1.96 -17.00
CA ASP A 23 19.97 -3.09 -17.58
C ASP A 23 19.13 -4.00 -18.48
N CYS A 24 18.30 -3.39 -19.35
CA CYS A 24 17.38 -4.10 -20.24
C CYS A 24 17.82 -4.02 -21.71
N GLU A 25 17.97 -5.17 -22.36
CA GLU A 25 18.25 -5.29 -23.80
C GLU A 25 16.98 -5.19 -24.67
N GLY A 26 15.79 -5.22 -24.06
CA GLY A 26 14.51 -5.15 -24.77
C GLY A 26 14.22 -3.76 -25.33
N THR A 27 13.53 -3.73 -26.45
CA THR A 27 13.03 -2.47 -27.04
C THR A 27 11.75 -2.02 -26.33
N ARG A 28 11.69 -0.76 -25.89
CA ARG A 28 10.49 -0.22 -25.24
C ARG A 28 9.46 0.24 -26.27
N GLU A 29 8.25 -0.28 -26.19
CA GLU A 29 7.08 0.17 -26.93
C GLU A 29 5.93 0.49 -25.98
N GLY A 30 5.74 1.78 -25.68
CA GLY A 30 4.74 2.24 -24.72
C GLY A 30 4.96 1.65 -23.31
N MET A 31 4.01 0.83 -22.88
CA MET A 31 4.06 0.13 -21.58
C MET A 31 4.61 -1.30 -21.67
N PHE A 32 5.29 -1.66 -22.75
CA PHE A 32 5.84 -2.98 -22.95
C PHE A 32 7.32 -2.94 -23.29
N LEU A 33 8.02 -3.97 -22.84
CA LEU A 33 9.32 -4.38 -23.35
C LEU A 33 9.10 -5.47 -24.39
N LEU A 34 9.77 -5.33 -25.51
CA LEU A 34 9.75 -6.28 -26.61
C LEU A 34 11.11 -6.94 -26.74
N PHE A 35 11.09 -8.25 -26.81
CA PHE A 35 12.24 -9.08 -27.07
C PHE A 35 11.96 -9.96 -28.27
N THR A 36 12.96 -10.20 -29.11
CA THR A 36 12.90 -11.14 -30.21
C THR A 36 13.96 -12.21 -29.98
N PRO A 37 13.66 -13.23 -29.13
CA PRO A 37 14.63 -14.25 -28.80
C PRO A 37 15.05 -15.03 -30.06
N PRO A 38 16.32 -15.48 -30.16
CA PRO A 38 16.76 -16.42 -31.18
C PRO A 38 16.16 -17.80 -30.93
N ALA A 39 16.28 -18.68 -31.91
CA ALA A 39 15.99 -20.11 -31.73
C ALA A 39 16.94 -20.73 -30.69
N GLY A 40 16.47 -21.71 -29.96
CA GLY A 40 17.19 -22.40 -28.88
C GLY A 40 16.89 -21.82 -27.50
N HIS A 41 17.83 -22.00 -26.60
CA HIS A 41 17.74 -21.46 -25.23
C HIS A 41 18.10 -19.99 -25.22
N TRP A 42 17.21 -19.16 -24.64
CA TRP A 42 17.43 -17.74 -24.46
C TRP A 42 17.04 -17.29 -23.05
N GLU A 43 17.90 -16.51 -22.43
CA GLU A 43 17.73 -15.95 -21.11
C GLU A 43 18.10 -14.47 -21.14
N THR A 44 17.35 -13.65 -20.41
CA THR A 44 17.64 -12.24 -20.22
C THR A 44 17.19 -11.81 -18.85
N GLU A 45 17.86 -10.82 -18.30
CA GLU A 45 17.58 -10.23 -16.99
C GLU A 45 17.45 -8.71 -17.13
N TRP A 46 16.59 -8.13 -16.34
CA TRP A 46 16.46 -6.68 -16.18
C TRP A 46 15.90 -6.35 -14.81
N GLU A 47 16.09 -5.14 -14.35
CA GLU A 47 15.62 -4.66 -13.07
C GLU A 47 14.50 -3.63 -13.23
N PHE A 48 13.41 -3.79 -12.45
CA PHE A 48 12.37 -2.78 -12.29
C PHE A 48 12.64 -1.97 -11.02
N LEU A 49 13.00 -0.70 -11.19
CA LEU A 49 13.23 0.22 -10.07
C LEU A 49 11.95 0.99 -9.76
N ALA A 50 11.46 0.86 -8.55
CA ALA A 50 10.33 1.61 -8.04
C ALA A 50 10.79 2.67 -7.02
N ARG A 51 10.01 3.75 -6.89
CA ARG A 51 10.21 4.78 -5.86
C ARG A 51 8.90 5.07 -5.14
N PRO A 52 8.94 5.34 -3.83
CA PRO A 52 7.76 5.82 -3.12
C PRO A 52 7.25 7.13 -3.73
N ARG A 53 5.96 7.23 -3.94
CA ARG A 53 5.33 8.45 -4.45
C ARG A 53 3.95 8.65 -3.88
N LEU A 54 3.59 9.89 -3.63
CA LEU A 54 2.24 10.27 -3.25
C LEU A 54 1.42 10.59 -4.50
N ILE A 55 0.23 10.00 -4.60
CA ILE A 55 -0.76 10.36 -5.61
C ILE A 55 -1.90 11.13 -4.96
N LYS A 56 -2.33 12.20 -5.62
CA LYS A 56 -3.48 12.97 -5.18
C LYS A 56 -4.77 12.16 -5.40
N ARG A 57 -5.63 12.20 -4.40
CA ARG A 57 -6.93 11.56 -4.37
C ARG A 57 -8.03 12.61 -4.23
N PRO A 58 -9.31 12.25 -4.39
CA PRO A 58 -10.41 13.17 -4.11
C PRO A 58 -10.34 13.77 -2.71
N ARG A 59 -10.91 14.96 -2.53
CA ARG A 59 -10.95 15.70 -1.25
C ARG A 59 -9.59 16.09 -0.69
N GLU A 60 -8.61 16.35 -1.57
CA GLU A 60 -7.24 16.74 -1.20
C GLU A 60 -6.53 15.70 -0.32
N LEU A 61 -6.93 14.43 -0.41
CA LEU A 61 -6.23 13.31 0.20
C LEU A 61 -5.10 12.80 -0.70
N TYR A 62 -4.19 12.04 -0.13
CA TYR A 62 -3.05 11.46 -0.81
C TYR A 62 -2.89 9.99 -0.40
N ALA A 63 -2.52 9.16 -1.35
CA ALA A 63 -2.19 7.77 -1.14
C ALA A 63 -0.73 7.52 -1.50
N LEU A 64 -0.05 6.67 -0.73
CA LEU A 64 1.35 6.30 -0.97
C LEU A 64 1.41 5.04 -1.84
N LEU A 65 2.18 5.13 -2.92
CA LEU A 65 2.48 4.02 -3.81
C LEU A 65 3.98 3.75 -3.87
N TYR A 66 4.33 2.50 -4.06
CA TYR A 66 5.68 2.05 -4.41
C TYR A 66 5.55 1.05 -5.57
N GLY A 67 5.96 1.48 -6.77
CA GLY A 67 5.60 0.79 -7.99
C GLY A 67 4.07 0.65 -8.11
N ALA A 68 3.59 -0.57 -8.26
CA ALA A 68 2.16 -0.90 -8.33
C ALA A 68 1.51 -1.19 -6.96
N LEU A 69 2.27 -1.17 -5.87
CA LEU A 69 1.76 -1.47 -4.54
C LEU A 69 1.23 -0.21 -3.85
N LEU A 70 0.01 -0.30 -3.33
CA LEU A 70 -0.58 0.69 -2.45
C LEU A 70 -0.15 0.41 -1.00
N PHE A 71 0.29 1.45 -0.29
CA PHE A 71 0.66 1.39 1.10
C PHE A 71 -0.37 2.06 1.99
N ALA A 72 -0.54 1.56 3.19
CA ALA A 72 -1.47 2.06 4.18
C ALA A 72 -0.82 2.17 5.56
N LEU A 73 -1.26 3.11 6.36
CA LEU A 73 -0.95 3.17 7.78
C LEU A 73 -1.73 2.04 8.49
N PRO A 74 -1.06 1.01 9.04
CA PRO A 74 -1.74 -0.02 9.80
C PRO A 74 -2.25 0.56 11.12
N ILE A 75 -3.43 0.10 11.52
CA ILE A 75 -4.05 0.44 12.80
C ILE A 75 -4.12 -0.85 13.60
N GLU A 76 -3.54 -0.84 14.80
CA GLU A 76 -3.73 -1.93 15.75
C GLU A 76 -5.19 -1.99 16.14
N GLY A 77 -5.75 -3.19 16.21
CA GLY A 77 -7.15 -3.35 16.48
C GLY A 77 -7.46 -4.53 17.36
N ARG A 78 -8.38 -4.31 18.29
CA ARG A 78 -8.97 -5.35 19.11
C ARG A 78 -10.14 -5.99 18.37
N LYS A 79 -10.09 -7.31 18.23
CA LYS A 79 -11.12 -8.10 17.56
C LYS A 79 -12.07 -8.68 18.62
N GLU A 80 -13.34 -8.32 18.58
CA GLU A 80 -14.38 -8.83 19.43
C GLU A 80 -15.32 -9.77 18.65
N LYS A 81 -15.53 -10.95 19.20
CA LYS A 81 -16.44 -11.93 18.62
C LYS A 81 -17.88 -11.55 18.96
N ARG A 82 -18.77 -11.59 17.96
CA ARG A 82 -20.20 -11.37 18.10
C ARG A 82 -20.96 -12.63 17.72
N GLU A 83 -21.53 -13.29 18.73
CA GLU A 83 -22.42 -14.43 18.53
C GLU A 83 -23.86 -13.99 18.76
N TYR A 84 -24.75 -14.38 17.86
CA TYR A 84 -26.15 -13.98 17.90
C TYR A 84 -27.03 -14.98 17.12
N ILE A 85 -28.35 -14.81 17.19
CA ILE A 85 -29.31 -15.56 16.39
C ILE A 85 -29.92 -14.60 15.37
N SER A 86 -29.88 -14.99 14.09
CA SER A 86 -30.54 -14.27 13.01
C SER A 86 -31.39 -15.24 12.20
N ASP A 87 -32.67 -14.91 12.02
CA ASP A 87 -33.64 -15.71 11.26
C ASP A 87 -33.71 -17.19 11.73
N GLY A 88 -33.58 -17.41 13.05
CA GLY A 88 -33.57 -18.73 13.66
C GLY A 88 -32.27 -19.52 13.49
N VAL A 89 -31.24 -18.93 12.89
CA VAL A 89 -29.92 -19.53 12.72
C VAL A 89 -28.93 -18.99 13.74
N GLU A 90 -28.29 -19.89 14.48
CA GLU A 90 -27.23 -19.52 15.41
C GLU A 90 -25.94 -19.15 14.67
N ARG A 91 -25.48 -17.92 14.87
CA ARG A 91 -24.19 -17.39 14.38
C ARG A 91 -23.16 -17.54 15.49
N LYS A 92 -22.64 -18.77 15.64
CA LYS A 92 -21.58 -19.12 16.59
C LYS A 92 -20.26 -19.41 15.87
N PHE A 93 -19.14 -19.37 16.60
CA PHE A 93 -17.85 -19.77 16.06
C PHE A 93 -17.93 -21.13 15.34
N PRO A 94 -17.35 -21.28 14.13
CA PRO A 94 -16.55 -20.31 13.39
C PRO A 94 -17.34 -19.32 12.50
N TYR A 95 -18.66 -19.40 12.49
CA TYR A 95 -19.56 -18.64 11.59
C TYR A 95 -20.18 -17.40 12.23
N CYS A 96 -19.54 -16.89 13.29
CA CYS A 96 -19.93 -15.65 13.96
C CYS A 96 -19.34 -14.43 13.28
N ASP A 97 -19.88 -13.27 13.56
CA ASP A 97 -19.33 -12.00 13.15
C ASP A 97 -18.22 -11.53 14.10
N TYR A 98 -17.41 -10.60 13.60
CA TYR A 98 -16.38 -9.97 14.37
C TYR A 98 -16.43 -8.46 14.17
N GLU A 99 -16.38 -7.73 15.27
CA GLU A 99 -16.15 -6.29 15.28
C GLU A 99 -14.68 -6.02 15.58
N ILE A 100 -14.09 -5.04 14.88
CA ILE A 100 -12.69 -4.68 15.08
C ILE A 100 -12.65 -3.20 15.45
N PHE A 101 -12.13 -2.92 16.64
CA PHE A 101 -12.01 -1.57 17.20
C PHE A 101 -10.55 -1.10 17.11
N PRO A 102 -10.29 0.15 16.70
CA PRO A 102 -8.94 0.69 16.67
C PRO A 102 -8.41 0.86 18.11
N ASP A 103 -7.21 0.36 18.37
CA ASP A 103 -6.48 0.50 19.64
C ASP A 103 -5.23 1.39 19.48
N SER A 104 -4.89 1.81 18.26
CA SER A 104 -3.84 2.79 17.99
C SER A 104 -4.37 4.02 17.27
N ALA A 105 -3.63 5.13 17.39
CA ALA A 105 -3.96 6.36 16.68
C ALA A 105 -3.90 6.17 15.16
N TRP A 106 -4.83 6.79 14.46
CA TRP A 106 -4.98 6.72 13.00
C TRP A 106 -5.11 8.10 12.34
N GLU A 107 -5.25 9.15 13.13
CA GLU A 107 -5.50 10.52 12.76
C GLU A 107 -4.21 11.24 12.39
N TYR A 108 -3.73 11.00 11.18
CA TYR A 108 -2.46 11.52 10.68
C TYR A 108 -2.59 12.19 9.33
N ALA A 109 -1.64 13.04 9.03
CA ALA A 109 -1.42 13.66 7.72
C ALA A 109 -0.01 13.38 7.22
N PHE A 110 0.18 13.31 5.91
CA PHE A 110 1.49 13.40 5.30
C PHE A 110 2.05 14.81 5.50
N VAL A 111 3.33 14.90 5.78
CA VAL A 111 4.06 16.17 5.83
C VAL A 111 4.63 16.44 4.44
N ARG A 112 4.44 17.66 3.91
CA ARG A 112 5.00 18.04 2.61
C ARG A 112 6.52 17.87 2.63
N GLU A 113 7.07 17.30 1.55
CA GLU A 113 8.50 17.01 1.42
C GLU A 113 9.05 16.05 2.51
N CYS A 114 8.21 15.16 3.03
CA CYS A 114 8.69 14.09 3.89
C CYS A 114 9.51 13.06 3.08
N ASP A 115 10.51 12.51 3.75
CA ASP A 115 11.31 11.41 3.22
C ASP A 115 10.58 10.08 3.38
N PHE A 116 10.83 9.17 2.45
CA PHE A 116 10.32 7.80 2.47
C PHE A 116 11.49 6.83 2.46
N GLU A 117 11.63 6.05 3.51
CA GLU A 117 12.63 4.99 3.63
C GLU A 117 11.97 3.64 3.34
N VAL A 118 12.39 2.98 2.27
CA VAL A 118 11.93 1.63 1.93
C VAL A 118 12.74 0.61 2.70
N ILE A 119 12.06 -0.27 3.43
CA ILE A 119 12.67 -1.34 4.23
C ILE A 119 12.18 -2.67 3.70
N GLU A 120 13.09 -3.47 3.19
CA GLU A 120 12.83 -4.86 2.83
C GLU A 120 12.86 -5.73 4.09
N CYS A 121 11.89 -6.60 4.22
CA CYS A 121 11.74 -7.49 5.36
C CYS A 121 11.75 -8.94 4.90
N ALA A 122 12.35 -9.83 5.70
CA ALA A 122 12.19 -11.25 5.47
C ALA A 122 10.72 -11.65 5.66
N TYR A 123 10.16 -12.38 4.71
CA TYR A 123 8.75 -12.77 4.70
C TYR A 123 8.58 -14.23 4.29
N GLU A 124 7.48 -14.84 4.72
CA GLU A 124 7.08 -16.19 4.34
C GLU A 124 5.95 -16.16 3.29
N ALA A 125 5.07 -15.18 3.40
CA ALA A 125 3.97 -14.95 2.47
C ALA A 125 3.87 -13.47 2.07
N ALA A 126 3.56 -13.21 0.80
CA ALA A 126 3.59 -11.88 0.21
C ALA A 126 2.68 -10.84 0.91
N PHE A 127 1.62 -11.30 1.58
CA PHE A 127 0.66 -10.45 2.29
C PHE A 127 0.50 -10.85 3.76
N ASP A 128 1.57 -11.35 4.37
CA ASP A 128 1.60 -11.61 5.80
C ASP A 128 1.42 -10.26 6.56
N ARG A 129 0.52 -10.25 7.53
CA ARG A 129 0.22 -9.08 8.35
C ARG A 129 1.35 -8.75 9.31
N ASP A 130 1.93 -9.75 9.91
CA ASP A 130 2.94 -9.58 10.96
C ASP A 130 4.33 -9.41 10.36
N ARG A 131 4.54 -10.00 9.17
CA ARG A 131 5.79 -9.99 8.42
C ARG A 131 5.60 -9.54 6.97
N PRO A 132 5.16 -8.30 6.73
CA PRO A 132 5.01 -7.80 5.36
C PRO A 132 6.38 -7.75 4.68
N PRO A 133 6.46 -8.06 3.36
CA PRO A 133 7.72 -8.10 2.62
C PRO A 133 8.43 -6.74 2.56
N LEU A 134 7.65 -5.68 2.65
CA LEU A 134 8.13 -4.29 2.55
C LEU A 134 7.44 -3.44 3.61
N LYS A 135 8.18 -2.46 4.11
CA LYS A 135 7.64 -1.35 4.92
C LYS A 135 8.19 -0.04 4.37
N ILE A 136 7.41 1.02 4.48
CA ILE A 136 7.90 2.38 4.17
C ILE A 136 7.80 3.21 5.42
N LYS A 137 8.93 3.63 5.95
CA LYS A 137 8.98 4.58 7.05
C LYS A 137 8.90 6.01 6.54
N THR A 138 8.15 6.81 7.24
CA THR A 138 8.04 8.24 7.00
C THR A 138 7.58 8.96 8.25
N LYS A 139 7.72 10.27 8.27
CA LYS A 139 7.15 11.11 9.33
C LYS A 139 5.75 11.53 8.95
N LEU A 140 4.81 11.25 9.84
CA LEU A 140 3.43 11.71 9.75
C LEU A 140 3.16 12.72 10.89
N ALA A 141 2.35 13.69 10.61
CA ALA A 141 1.90 14.64 11.62
C ALA A 141 0.55 14.21 12.18
N PRO A 142 0.37 14.12 13.50
CA PRO A 142 -0.94 13.93 14.09
C PRO A 142 -1.81 15.16 13.80
N ILE A 143 -3.09 14.90 13.51
CA ILE A 143 -4.11 15.92 13.25
C ILE A 143 -5.36 15.62 14.05
N ASP A 144 -6.21 16.62 14.24
CA ASP A 144 -7.50 16.43 14.88
C ASP A 144 -8.53 16.05 13.79
N TRP A 145 -8.81 14.76 13.64
CA TRP A 145 -9.72 14.25 12.60
C TRP A 145 -11.08 13.83 13.17
N GLY A 146 -11.08 12.88 14.10
CA GLY A 146 -12.27 12.39 14.76
C GLY A 146 -13.22 11.52 13.93
N TRP A 147 -14.32 11.18 14.57
CA TRP A 147 -15.39 10.35 14.00
C TRP A 147 -16.54 11.21 13.49
N GLU A 148 -17.32 10.68 12.53
CA GLU A 148 -18.57 11.28 12.13
C GLU A 148 -19.53 11.34 13.33
N GLU A 149 -20.30 12.45 13.45
CA GLU A 149 -21.22 12.65 14.54
C GLU A 149 -22.23 11.49 14.65
N GLY A 150 -22.37 10.95 15.85
CA GLY A 150 -23.24 9.80 16.13
C GLY A 150 -22.66 8.43 15.73
N HIS A 151 -21.46 8.38 15.19
CA HIS A 151 -20.77 7.15 14.79
C HIS A 151 -19.42 7.01 15.46
N ARG A 152 -19.02 5.75 15.73
CA ARG A 152 -17.69 5.42 16.28
C ARG A 152 -16.86 4.51 15.34
N TRP A 153 -17.30 4.37 14.10
CA TRP A 153 -16.69 3.48 13.09
C TRP A 153 -16.59 4.13 11.71
N VAL A 154 -17.03 5.37 11.59
CA VAL A 154 -16.91 6.16 10.39
C VAL A 154 -16.10 7.39 10.71
N ALA A 155 -14.94 7.55 10.06
CA ALA A 155 -14.16 8.76 10.19
C ALA A 155 -14.94 9.95 9.63
N ALA A 156 -14.88 11.08 10.33
CA ALA A 156 -15.47 12.33 9.85
C ALA A 156 -14.89 12.74 8.49
N VAL A 157 -15.51 13.68 7.83
CA VAL A 157 -14.91 14.35 6.65
C VAL A 157 -13.56 14.92 7.07
N CYS A 158 -12.52 14.56 6.32
CA CYS A 158 -11.17 14.95 6.68
C CYS A 158 -11.06 16.48 6.87
N PRO A 159 -10.57 16.94 8.03
CA PRO A 159 -10.39 18.37 8.28
C PRO A 159 -9.30 18.93 7.35
N LYS A 160 -9.33 20.22 7.12
CA LYS A 160 -8.20 20.93 6.49
C LYS A 160 -7.11 21.04 7.56
N GLY A 161 -6.22 20.07 7.55
CA GLY A 161 -5.24 19.72 8.52
C GLY A 161 -4.58 20.83 9.31
N GLU A 162 -4.98 20.99 10.55
CA GLU A 162 -4.14 21.61 11.56
C GLU A 162 -3.43 20.51 12.33
N ARG A 163 -2.16 20.72 12.57
CA ARG A 163 -1.31 19.82 13.34
C ARG A 163 -1.72 19.84 14.80
N SER A 164 -2.01 18.66 15.38
CA SER A 164 -2.35 18.52 16.80
C SER A 164 -1.17 18.11 17.69
N GLY A 165 -0.01 17.81 17.11
CA GLY A 165 1.16 17.36 17.84
C GLY A 165 2.45 17.41 17.03
N LYS A 166 3.52 16.82 17.58
CA LYS A 166 4.81 16.67 16.89
C LYS A 166 4.74 15.54 15.88
N ASP A 167 5.55 15.67 14.82
CA ASP A 167 5.70 14.62 13.81
C ASP A 167 6.20 13.33 14.45
N GLU A 168 5.61 12.22 14.07
CA GLU A 168 5.94 10.88 14.54
C GLU A 168 6.45 10.04 13.37
N GLU A 169 7.46 9.22 13.62
CA GLU A 169 7.88 8.21 12.66
C GLU A 169 6.83 7.08 12.62
N LYS A 170 6.34 6.79 11.45
CA LYS A 170 5.37 5.72 11.20
C LYS A 170 5.86 4.79 10.10
N SER A 171 5.45 3.53 10.20
CA SER A 171 5.72 2.52 9.18
C SER A 171 4.44 2.18 8.45
N LEU A 172 4.38 2.50 7.15
CA LEU A 172 3.29 2.08 6.28
C LEU A 172 3.60 0.69 5.73
N GLN A 173 2.56 -0.09 5.50
CA GLN A 173 2.65 -1.46 5.00
C GLN A 173 1.86 -1.62 3.71
N PRO A 174 2.16 -2.64 2.87
CA PRO A 174 1.31 -2.95 1.73
C PRO A 174 -0.14 -3.14 2.16
N TYR A 175 -1.07 -2.59 1.39
CA TYR A 175 -2.50 -2.65 1.69
C TYR A 175 -2.99 -4.07 2.02
N GLY A 176 -2.53 -5.08 1.28
CA GLY A 176 -2.88 -6.48 1.49
C GLY A 176 -2.39 -7.07 2.82
N SER A 177 -1.39 -6.45 3.46
CA SER A 177 -0.83 -6.88 4.75
C SER A 177 -1.48 -6.17 5.95
N THR A 178 -2.59 -5.46 5.77
CA THR A 178 -3.25 -4.72 6.85
C THR A 178 -4.72 -5.09 6.98
N THR A 179 -5.27 -5.10 8.20
CA THR A 179 -6.69 -5.33 8.47
C THR A 179 -7.42 -4.00 8.69
N LEU A 180 -7.14 -3.31 9.81
CA LEU A 180 -7.53 -1.92 9.99
C LEU A 180 -6.42 -1.02 9.47
N ARG A 181 -6.80 0.06 8.74
CA ARG A 181 -5.84 0.90 8.06
C ARG A 181 -6.40 2.24 7.63
N MET A 182 -5.51 3.20 7.49
CA MET A 182 -5.76 4.42 6.73
C MET A 182 -4.93 4.39 5.45
N THR A 183 -5.58 4.50 4.31
CA THR A 183 -4.96 4.42 2.98
C THR A 183 -4.76 5.79 2.35
N GLU A 184 -5.64 6.70 2.68
CA GLU A 184 -5.63 8.07 2.16
C GLU A 184 -5.56 9.03 3.33
N LEU A 185 -4.56 9.88 3.32
CA LEU A 185 -4.30 10.88 4.36
C LEU A 185 -4.23 12.28 3.73
N PRO A 186 -4.63 13.33 4.43
CA PRO A 186 -4.40 14.69 3.98
C PRO A 186 -2.91 15.01 3.97
N MET A 187 -2.55 16.14 3.36
CA MET A 187 -1.19 16.68 3.39
C MET A 187 -1.20 18.01 4.10
N ILE A 188 -0.21 18.22 4.97
CA ILE A 188 0.02 19.49 5.66
C ILE A 188 1.42 20.01 5.39
N GLU A 189 1.62 21.28 5.61
CA GLU A 189 2.92 21.93 5.47
C GLU A 189 3.88 21.45 6.56
N LYS A 190 5.18 21.48 6.23
CA LYS A 190 6.23 21.17 7.19
C LYS A 190 6.17 22.20 8.33
N GLY A 191 6.09 21.73 9.56
CA GLY A 191 6.13 22.62 10.73
C GLY A 191 7.45 23.39 10.79
N GLU A 192 7.41 24.64 11.24
CA GLU A 192 8.60 25.35 11.60
C GLU A 192 9.31 24.61 12.76
N LYS A 193 10.64 24.57 12.70
CA LYS A 193 11.48 23.88 13.70
C LYS A 193 11.52 24.66 15.00
#